data_f299b16bc50fe70e43fe94a4279389a8
#
_entry.id   f299b16bc50fe70e43fe94a4279389a8
#
_cell.length_a   1.000
_cell.length_b   1.000
_cell.length_c   1.000
_cell.angle_alpha   90.00
_cell.angle_beta   90.00
_cell.angle_gamma   90.00
#
_symmetry.space_group_name_H-M   'P 1'
#
loop_
_entity.id
_entity.type
_entity.pdbx_description
1 polymer ?
#
loop_
_entity_poly.entity_id
_entity_poly.type
_entity_poly.pdbx_seq_one_letter_code
_entity_poly.pdbx_strand_id
1 'polypeptide(L)'
;EAALRNDVTMVLRLRLSTLDAESLRASFEAEQNGFAQTLFALHTSALDAGTAAAMLETMDTASLGTYTETYRPQQHALDVAFSRQPADMDVLDRAMTDRGTLLLALAEDLEEVRWSYPVTAADGGEETITVYWDRSQPDGWARNLGYKDLRELGRTPAGVEALLAYLGWNDGGTSLAQTLY
;
A
#
# COMPACT_ATOMS: atom_id res chain seq x y z
N GLU A 1 28.65 -21.26 14.35
CA GLU A 1 28.05 -19.92 14.10
C GLU A 1 29.04 -18.93 13.50
N ALA A 2 30.33 -18.91 13.92
CA ALA A 2 31.35 -18.01 13.38
C ALA A 2 31.70 -18.32 11.92
N ALA A 3 31.73 -19.59 11.51
CA ALA A 3 32.00 -20.02 10.14
C ALA A 3 30.92 -19.60 9.16
N LEU A 4 29.64 -19.72 9.55
CA LEU A 4 28.47 -19.28 8.72
C LEU A 4 28.45 -17.77 8.50
N ARG A 5 28.84 -16.96 9.51
CA ARG A 5 28.96 -15.50 9.36
C ARG A 5 30.06 -15.09 8.40
N ASN A 6 31.18 -15.80 8.41
CA ASN A 6 32.30 -15.54 7.49
C ASN A 6 31.94 -15.88 6.04
N ASP A 7 31.21 -16.97 5.80
CA ASP A 7 30.78 -17.38 4.46
C ASP A 7 29.79 -16.40 3.85
N VAL A 8 28.81 -15.92 4.63
CA VAL A 8 27.83 -14.91 4.18
C VAL A 8 28.51 -13.57 3.87
N THR A 9 29.45 -13.14 4.70
CA THR A 9 30.22 -11.91 4.47
C THR A 9 31.12 -12.02 3.24
N MET A 10 31.70 -13.19 2.99
CA MET A 10 32.54 -13.42 1.82
C MET A 10 31.73 -13.48 0.51
N VAL A 11 30.56 -14.10 0.53
CA VAL A 11 29.63 -14.14 -0.63
C VAL A 11 29.11 -12.75 -0.96
N LEU A 12 28.75 -11.92 0.03
CA LEU A 12 28.34 -10.53 -0.18
C LEU A 12 29.49 -9.67 -0.73
N ARG A 13 30.71 -9.81 -0.22
CA ARG A 13 31.89 -9.11 -0.75
C ARG A 13 32.25 -9.53 -2.18
N LEU A 14 32.16 -10.81 -2.52
CA LEU A 14 32.40 -11.31 -3.88
C LEU A 14 31.32 -10.79 -4.86
N ARG A 15 30.05 -10.72 -4.47
CA ARG A 15 29.00 -10.16 -5.32
C ARG A 15 29.15 -8.64 -5.51
N LEU A 16 29.53 -7.91 -4.48
CA LEU A 16 29.77 -6.46 -4.58
C LEU A 16 31.01 -6.13 -5.40
N SER A 17 32.04 -6.98 -5.44
CA SER A 17 33.23 -6.78 -6.25
C SER A 17 33.07 -7.13 -7.73
N THR A 18 32.03 -7.87 -8.11
CA THR A 18 31.72 -8.23 -9.50
C THR A 18 30.68 -7.30 -10.15
N LEU A 19 30.04 -6.44 -9.36
CA LEU A 19 29.11 -5.41 -9.86
C LEU A 19 29.91 -4.12 -10.03
N ASP A 20 30.05 -3.64 -11.27
CA ASP A 20 30.59 -2.31 -11.50
C ASP A 20 29.61 -1.21 -11.00
N ALA A 21 30.13 -0.02 -10.79
CA ALA A 21 29.33 1.10 -10.26
C ALA A 21 28.18 1.52 -11.19
N GLU A 22 28.28 1.26 -12.50
CA GLU A 22 27.23 1.54 -13.48
C GLU A 22 26.12 0.50 -13.41
N SER A 23 26.44 -0.79 -13.28
CA SER A 23 25.44 -1.85 -13.10
C SER A 23 24.68 -1.70 -11.78
N LEU A 24 25.38 -1.30 -10.70
CA LEU A 24 24.74 -0.98 -9.42
C LEU A 24 23.82 0.24 -9.53
N ARG A 25 24.27 1.27 -10.24
CA ARG A 25 23.47 2.48 -10.49
C ARG A 25 22.26 2.18 -11.36
N ALA A 26 22.44 1.40 -12.45
CA ALA A 26 21.37 1.00 -13.33
C ALA A 26 20.34 0.10 -12.62
N SER A 27 20.78 -0.81 -11.73
CA SER A 27 19.88 -1.59 -10.88
C SER A 27 19.13 -0.70 -9.89
N PHE A 28 19.81 0.26 -9.25
CA PHE A 28 19.19 1.22 -8.34
C PHE A 28 18.22 2.15 -9.06
N GLU A 29 18.55 2.61 -10.27
CA GLU A 29 17.67 3.44 -11.10
C GLU A 29 16.49 2.64 -11.66
N ALA A 30 16.67 1.34 -11.95
CA ALA A 30 15.60 0.44 -12.36
C ALA A 30 14.65 0.11 -11.19
N GLU A 31 15.18 -0.09 -9.99
CA GLU A 31 14.39 -0.25 -8.77
C GLU A 31 13.60 1.03 -8.43
N GLN A 32 14.20 2.21 -8.63
CA GLN A 32 13.52 3.50 -8.45
C GLN A 32 12.45 3.77 -9.52
N ASN A 33 12.46 3.10 -10.66
CA ASN A 33 11.43 3.19 -11.71
C ASN A 33 10.29 2.16 -11.53
N GLY A 34 10.25 1.48 -10.40
CA GLY A 34 9.27 0.46 -10.08
C GLY A 34 7.91 1.00 -9.62
N PHE A 35 7.13 0.14 -9.00
CA PHE A 35 5.78 0.43 -8.53
C PHE A 35 5.72 1.60 -7.53
N ALA A 36 6.74 1.77 -6.66
CA ALA A 36 6.86 2.91 -5.75
C ALA A 36 6.87 4.26 -6.47
N GLN A 37 7.60 4.37 -7.59
CA GLN A 37 7.63 5.58 -8.42
C GLN A 37 6.27 5.84 -9.08
N THR A 38 5.61 4.81 -9.57
CA THR A 38 4.29 4.93 -10.18
C THR A 38 3.26 5.43 -9.16
N LEU A 39 3.26 4.89 -7.96
CA LEU A 39 2.41 5.37 -6.87
C LEU A 39 2.77 6.78 -6.43
N PHE A 40 4.06 7.06 -6.25
CA PHE A 40 4.52 8.38 -5.84
C PHE A 40 4.15 9.48 -6.87
N ALA A 41 4.10 9.16 -8.15
CA ALA A 41 3.64 10.10 -9.18
C ALA A 41 2.18 10.58 -8.97
N LEU A 42 1.39 9.87 -8.17
CA LEU A 42 0.02 10.22 -7.79
C LEU A 42 -0.05 10.98 -6.45
N HIS A 43 1.09 11.24 -5.78
CA HIS A 43 1.12 12.01 -4.53
C HIS A 43 0.48 13.38 -4.73
N THR A 44 -0.40 13.78 -3.82
CA THR A 44 -1.11 15.05 -3.89
C THR A 44 -1.30 15.70 -2.51
N SER A 45 -1.27 17.03 -2.48
CA SER A 45 -1.62 17.80 -1.28
C SER A 45 -3.13 17.97 -1.09
N ALA A 46 -3.91 17.79 -2.18
CA ALA A 46 -5.36 17.89 -2.16
C ALA A 46 -5.93 16.82 -3.10
N LEU A 47 -6.62 15.85 -2.51
CA LEU A 47 -7.22 14.74 -3.24
C LEU A 47 -8.43 15.21 -4.03
N ASP A 48 -8.60 14.68 -5.23
CA ASP A 48 -9.83 14.76 -6.01
C ASP A 48 -10.31 13.37 -6.44
N ALA A 49 -11.52 13.28 -6.97
CA ALA A 49 -12.10 12.00 -7.37
C ALA A 49 -11.29 11.29 -8.48
N GLY A 50 -10.70 12.05 -9.41
CA GLY A 50 -9.90 11.47 -10.49
C GLY A 50 -8.59 10.88 -9.98
N THR A 51 -7.90 11.59 -9.09
CA THR A 51 -6.67 11.11 -8.45
C THR A 51 -6.96 9.91 -7.54
N ALA A 52 -8.06 9.93 -6.78
CA ALA A 52 -8.48 8.79 -5.96
C ALA A 52 -8.72 7.53 -6.80
N ALA A 53 -9.46 7.66 -7.92
CA ALA A 53 -9.69 6.57 -8.85
C ALA A 53 -8.37 6.03 -9.43
N ALA A 54 -7.46 6.91 -9.87
CA ALA A 54 -6.16 6.52 -10.41
C ALA A 54 -5.28 5.78 -9.38
N MET A 55 -5.30 6.19 -8.11
CA MET A 55 -4.60 5.49 -7.02
C MET A 55 -5.17 4.07 -6.82
N LEU A 56 -6.50 3.94 -6.74
CA LEU A 56 -7.17 2.64 -6.57
C LEU A 56 -6.91 1.70 -7.77
N GLU A 57 -6.94 2.24 -8.98
CA GLU A 57 -6.61 1.50 -10.21
C GLU A 57 -5.15 1.04 -10.22
N THR A 58 -4.21 1.93 -9.89
CA THR A 58 -2.78 1.60 -9.81
C THR A 58 -2.49 0.49 -8.79
N MET A 59 -3.25 0.44 -7.70
CA MET A 59 -3.16 -0.61 -6.68
C MET A 59 -3.97 -1.87 -7.02
N ASP A 60 -4.50 -1.98 -8.23
CA ASP A 60 -5.31 -3.12 -8.69
C ASP A 60 -6.45 -3.48 -7.72
N THR A 61 -7.16 -2.46 -7.22
CA THR A 61 -8.27 -2.67 -6.27
C THR A 61 -9.41 -3.48 -6.90
N ALA A 62 -9.58 -3.42 -8.23
CA ALA A 62 -10.57 -4.18 -8.95
C ALA A 62 -10.38 -5.71 -8.86
N SER A 63 -9.15 -6.20 -8.59
CA SER A 63 -8.90 -7.61 -8.33
C SER A 63 -9.59 -8.15 -7.07
N LEU A 64 -9.91 -7.27 -6.12
CA LEU A 64 -10.65 -7.61 -4.90
C LEU A 64 -12.16 -7.73 -5.11
N GLY A 65 -12.68 -7.17 -6.21
CA GLY A 65 -14.09 -7.19 -6.56
C GLY A 65 -14.55 -5.92 -7.25
N THR A 66 -15.77 -5.94 -7.77
CA THR A 66 -16.38 -4.75 -8.35
C THR A 66 -16.77 -3.77 -7.26
N TYR A 67 -16.32 -2.53 -7.38
CA TYR A 67 -16.58 -1.47 -6.41
C TYR A 67 -16.98 -0.16 -7.09
N THR A 68 -17.46 0.78 -6.28
CA THR A 68 -17.59 2.20 -6.59
C THR A 68 -16.84 3.01 -5.55
N GLU A 69 -16.18 4.09 -5.97
CA GLU A 69 -15.50 5.02 -5.07
C GLU A 69 -16.23 6.36 -5.00
N THR A 70 -16.18 6.99 -3.84
CA THR A 70 -16.72 8.34 -3.63
C THR A 70 -15.81 9.13 -2.70
N TYR A 71 -15.15 10.16 -3.22
CA TYR A 71 -14.42 11.10 -2.39
C TYR A 71 -15.34 12.15 -1.79
N ARG A 72 -15.21 12.39 -0.48
CA ARG A 72 -15.99 13.37 0.31
C ARG A 72 -15.06 14.48 0.81
N PRO A 73 -14.86 15.55 0.03
CA PRO A 73 -13.88 16.59 0.36
C PRO A 73 -14.14 17.29 1.70
N GLN A 74 -15.41 17.50 2.10
CA GLN A 74 -15.74 18.14 3.38
C GLN A 74 -15.43 17.25 4.61
N GLN A 75 -15.32 15.95 4.40
CA GLN A 75 -15.02 14.98 5.46
C GLN A 75 -13.56 14.47 5.38
N HIS A 76 -12.84 14.88 4.33
CA HIS A 76 -11.50 14.33 4.03
C HIS A 76 -11.50 12.79 4.02
N ALA A 77 -12.56 12.19 3.45
CA ALA A 77 -12.80 10.75 3.48
C ALA A 77 -13.01 10.20 2.07
N LEU A 78 -12.50 8.98 1.84
CA LEU A 78 -12.71 8.20 0.62
C LEU A 78 -13.52 6.95 0.96
N ASP A 79 -14.69 6.80 0.35
CA ASP A 79 -15.52 5.61 0.47
C ASP A 79 -15.26 4.68 -0.74
N VAL A 80 -15.07 3.38 -0.48
CA VAL A 80 -14.96 2.31 -1.48
C VAL A 80 -16.04 1.27 -1.19
N ALA A 81 -17.08 1.19 -2.00
CA ALA A 81 -18.22 0.30 -1.77
C ALA A 81 -18.17 -0.89 -2.73
N PHE A 82 -17.91 -2.09 -2.22
CA PHE A 82 -17.94 -3.33 -2.98
C PHE A 82 -19.39 -3.77 -3.22
N SER A 83 -19.68 -4.19 -4.45
CA SER A 83 -21.06 -4.53 -4.88
C SER A 83 -21.52 -5.92 -4.47
N ARG A 84 -20.62 -6.76 -3.96
CA ARG A 84 -20.90 -8.16 -3.57
C ARG A 84 -20.18 -8.52 -2.29
N GLN A 85 -20.72 -9.51 -1.59
CA GLN A 85 -20.05 -10.14 -0.47
C GLN A 85 -18.72 -10.73 -0.93
N PRO A 86 -17.59 -10.42 -0.26
CA PRO A 86 -16.31 -11.03 -0.56
C PRO A 86 -16.32 -12.52 -0.22
N ALA A 87 -15.51 -13.30 -0.94
CA ALA A 87 -15.35 -14.73 -0.66
C ALA A 87 -14.69 -14.95 0.71
N ASP A 88 -13.79 -14.05 1.10
CA ASP A 88 -13.12 -14.02 2.40
C ASP A 88 -13.04 -12.56 2.88
N MET A 89 -13.74 -12.26 3.98
CA MET A 89 -13.79 -10.91 4.54
C MET A 89 -12.46 -10.49 5.15
N ASP A 90 -11.75 -11.41 5.80
CA ASP A 90 -10.45 -11.10 6.43
C ASP A 90 -9.38 -10.80 5.37
N VAL A 91 -9.45 -11.45 4.22
CA VAL A 91 -8.56 -11.18 3.08
C VAL A 91 -8.87 -9.81 2.48
N LEU A 92 -10.14 -9.49 2.25
CA LEU A 92 -10.55 -8.18 1.76
C LEU A 92 -10.12 -7.07 2.73
N ASP A 93 -10.40 -7.22 4.01
CA ASP A 93 -10.12 -6.19 5.02
C ASP A 93 -8.62 -5.94 5.16
N ARG A 94 -7.78 -6.97 5.12
CA ARG A 94 -6.31 -6.81 5.10
C ARG A 94 -5.84 -6.09 3.83
N ALA A 95 -6.32 -6.55 2.66
CA ALA A 95 -5.94 -5.96 1.39
C ALA A 95 -6.38 -4.49 1.28
N MET A 96 -7.53 -4.13 1.83
CA MET A 96 -8.02 -2.74 1.89
C MET A 96 -7.30 -1.91 2.96
N THR A 97 -6.88 -2.51 4.07
CA THR A 97 -6.03 -1.85 5.07
C THR A 97 -4.70 -1.40 4.45
N ASP A 98 -4.05 -2.26 3.66
CA ASP A 98 -2.82 -1.92 2.94
C ASP A 98 -3.06 -0.76 1.96
N ARG A 99 -4.11 -0.85 1.13
CA ARG A 99 -4.47 0.19 0.17
C ARG A 99 -4.87 1.50 0.85
N GLY A 100 -5.66 1.42 1.91
CA GLY A 100 -6.04 2.58 2.72
C GLY A 100 -4.82 3.28 3.32
N THR A 101 -3.83 2.52 3.78
CA THR A 101 -2.57 3.07 4.29
C THR A 101 -1.78 3.80 3.19
N LEU A 102 -1.69 3.22 2.00
CA LEU A 102 -1.03 3.87 0.85
C LEU A 102 -1.77 5.13 0.41
N LEU A 103 -3.11 5.10 0.35
CA LEU A 103 -3.94 6.27 0.05
C LEU A 103 -3.71 7.40 1.05
N LEU A 104 -3.72 7.08 2.36
CA LEU A 104 -3.46 8.03 3.43
C LEU A 104 -2.03 8.59 3.40
N ALA A 105 -1.05 7.84 2.92
CA ALA A 105 0.32 8.32 2.76
C ALA A 105 0.46 9.28 1.57
N LEU A 106 -0.20 8.97 0.45
CA LEU A 106 -0.05 9.68 -0.82
C LEU A 106 -0.94 10.93 -0.94
N ALA A 107 -2.08 10.97 -0.26
CA ALA A 107 -2.99 12.12 -0.23
C ALA A 107 -2.90 12.84 1.11
N GLU A 108 -2.26 14.03 1.13
CA GLU A 108 -1.94 14.72 2.40
C GLU A 108 -3.18 15.19 3.16
N ASP A 109 -4.26 15.55 2.46
CA ASP A 109 -5.52 16.01 3.03
C ASP A 109 -6.50 14.89 3.36
N LEU A 110 -6.24 13.65 2.94
CA LEU A 110 -7.09 12.49 3.25
C LEU A 110 -6.88 12.07 4.71
N GLU A 111 -7.96 11.99 5.49
CA GLU A 111 -7.91 11.61 6.91
C GLU A 111 -8.45 10.20 7.15
N GLU A 112 -9.36 9.72 6.29
CA GLU A 112 -10.02 8.45 6.48
C GLU A 112 -10.31 7.74 5.14
N VAL A 113 -10.13 6.43 5.11
CA VAL A 113 -10.59 5.54 4.05
C VAL A 113 -11.62 4.59 4.65
N ARG A 114 -12.76 4.46 3.98
CA ARG A 114 -13.83 3.54 4.37
C ARG A 114 -14.05 2.54 3.27
N TRP A 115 -14.23 1.28 3.62
CA TRP A 115 -14.72 0.31 2.66
C TRP A 115 -15.90 -0.43 3.21
N SER A 116 -16.83 -0.77 2.32
CA SER A 116 -18.05 -1.45 2.69
C SER A 116 -18.37 -2.58 1.71
N TYR A 117 -19.03 -3.60 2.22
CA TYR A 117 -19.48 -4.74 1.43
C TYR A 117 -20.75 -5.36 2.04
N PRO A 118 -21.65 -5.91 1.20
CA PRO A 118 -22.82 -6.62 1.69
C PRO A 118 -22.42 -7.97 2.31
N VAL A 119 -23.18 -8.40 3.30
CA VAL A 119 -23.11 -9.75 3.90
C VAL A 119 -24.50 -10.30 4.08
N THR A 120 -24.64 -11.63 4.07
CA THR A 120 -25.90 -12.29 4.43
C THR A 120 -25.96 -12.45 5.93
N ALA A 121 -26.93 -11.82 6.58
CA ALA A 121 -27.18 -11.94 8.02
C ALA A 121 -27.70 -13.35 8.39
N ALA A 122 -27.65 -13.68 9.68
CA ALA A 122 -28.07 -15.00 10.18
C ALA A 122 -29.57 -15.30 9.93
N ASP A 123 -30.40 -14.27 9.80
CA ASP A 123 -31.83 -14.37 9.47
C ASP A 123 -32.11 -14.46 7.96
N GLY A 124 -31.06 -14.45 7.12
CA GLY A 124 -31.15 -14.46 5.67
C GLY A 124 -31.36 -13.07 5.05
N GLY A 125 -31.38 -12.02 5.85
CA GLY A 125 -31.38 -10.62 5.38
C GLY A 125 -30.04 -10.19 4.79
N GLU A 126 -30.02 -9.05 4.11
CA GLU A 126 -28.78 -8.43 3.62
C GLU A 126 -28.39 -7.28 4.55
N GLU A 127 -27.16 -7.30 5.03
CA GLU A 127 -26.55 -6.24 5.84
C GLU A 127 -25.33 -5.69 5.12
N THR A 128 -24.92 -4.46 5.48
CA THR A 128 -23.69 -3.87 4.97
C THR A 128 -22.71 -3.69 6.11
N ILE A 129 -21.54 -4.31 5.98
CA ILE A 129 -20.41 -4.03 6.86
C ILE A 129 -19.67 -2.82 6.30
N THR A 130 -19.25 -1.91 7.19
CA THR A 130 -18.38 -0.78 6.87
C THR A 130 -17.20 -0.78 7.82
N VAL A 131 -16.00 -0.77 7.26
CA VAL A 131 -14.74 -0.67 7.97
C VAL A 131 -14.18 0.73 7.78
N TYR A 132 -13.61 1.29 8.85
CA TYR A 132 -13.04 2.62 8.91
C TYR A 132 -11.53 2.50 9.17
N TRP A 133 -10.74 3.21 8.38
CA TRP A 133 -9.29 3.22 8.50
C TRP A 133 -8.76 4.64 8.47
N ASP A 134 -8.18 5.09 9.56
CA ASP A 134 -7.62 6.42 9.73
C ASP A 134 -6.10 6.39 9.94
N ARG A 135 -5.49 7.55 10.16
CA ARG A 135 -4.04 7.70 10.33
C ARG A 135 -3.50 7.20 11.67
N SER A 136 -4.34 6.93 12.66
CA SER A 136 -3.90 6.68 14.05
C SER A 136 -2.94 5.49 14.18
N GLN A 137 -3.21 4.39 13.50
CA GLN A 137 -2.34 3.22 13.47
C GLN A 137 -1.16 3.37 12.51
N PRO A 138 -1.37 3.74 11.22
CA PRO A 138 -0.28 3.90 10.26
C PRO A 138 0.76 4.95 10.65
N ASP A 139 0.40 6.01 11.37
CA ASP A 139 1.37 6.97 11.92
C ASP A 139 2.31 6.31 12.94
N GLY A 140 1.82 5.31 13.68
CA GLY A 140 2.65 4.47 14.54
C GLY A 140 3.68 3.67 13.75
N TRP A 141 3.28 3.11 12.60
CA TRP A 141 4.16 2.36 11.71
C TRP A 141 5.21 3.26 11.06
N ALA A 142 4.82 4.45 10.59
CA ALA A 142 5.75 5.43 10.03
C ALA A 142 6.84 5.81 11.04
N ARG A 143 6.49 6.01 12.31
CA ARG A 143 7.48 6.27 13.38
C ARG A 143 8.45 5.11 13.60
N ASN A 144 8.00 3.86 13.48
CA ASN A 144 8.87 2.69 13.55
C ASN A 144 9.86 2.62 12.38
N LEU A 145 9.51 3.20 11.25
CA LEU A 145 10.37 3.33 10.06
C LEU A 145 11.28 4.56 10.12
N GLY A 146 11.20 5.37 11.18
CA GLY A 146 12.04 6.56 11.39
C GLY A 146 11.48 7.86 10.82
N TYR A 147 10.22 7.88 10.41
CA TYR A 147 9.50 9.06 9.93
C TYR A 147 8.61 9.65 11.05
N LYS A 148 8.29 10.93 10.96
CA LYS A 148 7.44 11.59 11.94
C LYS A 148 6.00 11.05 11.93
N ASP A 149 5.45 10.90 10.75
CA ASP A 149 4.09 10.44 10.49
C ASP A 149 3.99 9.83 9.08
N LEU A 150 2.83 9.32 8.74
CA LEU A 150 2.57 8.67 7.46
C LEU A 150 2.67 9.65 6.27
N ARG A 151 2.31 10.93 6.47
CA ARG A 151 2.43 11.96 5.44
C ARG A 151 3.89 12.22 5.05
N GLU A 152 4.78 12.33 6.04
CA GLU A 152 6.20 12.50 5.78
C GLU A 152 6.76 11.32 4.98
N LEU A 153 6.35 10.11 5.32
CA LEU A 153 6.75 8.88 4.64
C LEU A 153 6.27 8.89 3.17
N GLY A 154 5.05 9.34 2.89
CA GLY A 154 4.49 9.45 1.54
C GLY A 154 5.09 10.53 0.64
N ARG A 155 5.89 11.48 1.20
CA ARG A 155 6.43 12.62 0.45
C ARG A 155 7.65 12.33 -0.42
N THR A 156 8.18 11.13 -0.39
CA THR A 156 9.36 10.75 -1.17
C THR A 156 9.19 9.36 -1.78
N PRO A 157 9.73 9.09 -2.96
CA PRO A 157 9.73 7.74 -3.53
C PRO A 157 10.32 6.69 -2.58
N ALA A 158 11.43 7.02 -1.90
CA ALA A 158 12.07 6.13 -0.94
C ALA A 158 11.18 5.83 0.29
N GLY A 159 10.39 6.80 0.73
CA GLY A 159 9.42 6.59 1.80
C GLY A 159 8.26 5.70 1.36
N VAL A 160 7.74 5.89 0.15
CA VAL A 160 6.71 5.00 -0.45
C VAL A 160 7.25 3.58 -0.60
N GLU A 161 8.50 3.41 -1.06
CA GLU A 161 9.16 2.11 -1.15
C GLU A 161 9.30 1.43 0.22
N ALA A 162 9.72 2.19 1.24
CA ALA A 162 9.81 1.68 2.61
C ALA A 162 8.44 1.24 3.15
N LEU A 163 7.37 1.99 2.82
CA LEU A 163 6.00 1.63 3.20
C LEU A 163 5.53 0.36 2.48
N LEU A 164 5.77 0.25 1.17
CA LEU A 164 5.44 -0.95 0.40
C LEU A 164 6.16 -2.19 0.95
N ALA A 165 7.45 -2.07 1.26
CA ALA A 165 8.22 -3.15 1.88
C ALA A 165 7.66 -3.54 3.26
N TYR A 166 7.25 -2.56 4.07
CA TYR A 166 6.63 -2.80 5.38
C TYR A 166 5.29 -3.54 5.26
N LEU A 167 4.46 -3.18 4.27
CA LEU A 167 3.18 -3.82 3.97
C LEU A 167 3.36 -5.16 3.24
N GLY A 168 4.57 -5.53 2.85
CA GLY A 168 4.85 -6.78 2.14
C GLY A 168 4.42 -6.77 0.66
N TRP A 169 4.37 -5.59 0.04
CA TRP A 169 4.13 -5.48 -1.39
C TRP A 169 5.43 -5.76 -2.16
N ASN A 170 5.32 -6.47 -3.27
CA ASN A 170 6.45 -6.72 -4.17
C ASN A 170 6.57 -5.62 -5.24
N ASP A 171 7.69 -5.62 -5.98
CA ASP A 171 7.98 -4.66 -7.05
C ASP A 171 6.96 -4.68 -8.20
N GLY A 172 6.13 -5.72 -8.31
CA GLY A 172 5.05 -5.84 -9.29
C GLY A 172 3.70 -5.29 -8.80
N GLY A 173 3.65 -4.63 -7.65
CA GLY A 173 2.42 -4.04 -7.11
C GLY A 173 1.45 -5.07 -6.52
N THR A 174 1.92 -6.27 -6.17
CA THR A 174 1.10 -7.32 -5.58
C THR A 174 1.41 -7.46 -4.10
N SER A 175 0.43 -7.34 -3.23
CA SER A 175 0.60 -7.57 -1.80
C SER A 175 0.77 -9.06 -1.51
N LEU A 176 1.60 -9.40 -0.50
CA LEU A 176 1.74 -10.78 -0.03
C LEU A 176 0.40 -11.38 0.40
N ALA A 177 -0.54 -10.56 0.87
CA ALA A 177 -1.89 -10.99 1.19
C ALA A 177 -2.66 -11.52 -0.05
N GLN A 178 -2.35 -11.04 -1.26
CA GLN A 178 -2.95 -11.52 -2.52
C GLN A 178 -2.25 -12.77 -3.08
N THR A 179 -1.01 -13.05 -2.66
CA THR A 179 -0.21 -14.16 -3.23
C THR A 179 -0.35 -15.47 -2.44
N LEU A 180 -0.90 -15.43 -1.23
CA LEU A 180 -1.00 -16.57 -0.32
C LEU A 180 -2.36 -17.30 -0.34
N TYR A 181 -3.27 -16.92 -1.26
CA TYR A 181 -4.60 -17.54 -1.36
C TYR A 181 -5.01 -17.84 -2.80
#